data_423bac038b6ceef7694b7dca6b98aee1
#
_entry.id   423bac038b6ceef7694b7dca6b98aee1
#
_cell.length_a   1.000
_cell.length_b   1.000
_cell.length_c   1.000
_cell.angle_alpha   90.00
_cell.angle_beta   90.00
_cell.angle_gamma   90.00
#
_symmetry.space_group_name_H-M   'P 1'
#
loop_
_entity.id
_entity.type
_entity.pdbx_description
1 polymer ?
#
loop_
_entity_poly.entity_id
_entity_poly.type
_entity_poly.pdbx_seq_one_letter_code
_entity_poly.pdbx_strand_id
1 'polypeptide(L)'
;MTTTKVRPTESFGKIIKFFHLISSLVGADVADENYRVNIITITLIICIVAYFIFTGTTVASVFSENWTYLLEASCMVGSVLQGITKLISAFAFAKEILGIRIELENLYREYEVKGDDYAEALNKSCERVWQVIKMVFLMHFMIPGIDVDTQVGYLMTLTLHTMCFLFGAFGLFAGDLFFLLFLGQPMLFLDLLVLKVKSLNEAAAENSSNAERLLIEIIEWHQYYTDYNLRCNRIFYYINSMQIVTSGISIICTLYIILLGDWPGAYLYILVAFGGLYLYCIMGTKIQTCNTAFCEELWNINFYDLEVKNQKMIIPILMKAQNPSEIKVGGFLPLSVQTALQITKTIYGIFTMMLRFLEENQ
;
A
#
# COMPACT_ATOMS: atom_id res chain seq x y z
N MET A 1 10.91 -36.36 9.34
CA MET A 1 10.14 -35.30 9.96
C MET A 1 9.16 -34.81 8.91
N THR A 2 7.91 -35.20 8.98
CA THR A 2 6.83 -34.76 8.12
C THR A 2 6.50 -33.32 8.52
N THR A 3 7.05 -32.33 7.79
CA THR A 3 6.60 -30.96 7.86
C THR A 3 5.13 -30.97 7.45
N THR A 4 4.23 -30.78 8.39
CA THR A 4 2.81 -30.55 8.14
C THR A 4 2.70 -29.35 7.21
N LYS A 5 2.42 -29.61 5.92
CA LYS A 5 2.25 -28.59 4.89
C LYS A 5 1.05 -27.74 5.33
N VAL A 6 1.30 -26.53 5.84
CA VAL A 6 0.23 -25.63 6.30
C VAL A 6 -0.64 -25.29 5.08
N ARG A 7 -1.96 -25.40 5.25
CA ARG A 7 -2.91 -25.12 4.15
C ARG A 7 -2.86 -23.64 3.76
N PRO A 8 -2.81 -23.31 2.45
CA PRO A 8 -2.78 -21.91 1.98
C PRO A 8 -3.91 -21.05 2.54
N THR A 9 -5.13 -21.60 2.58
CA THR A 9 -6.30 -20.93 3.16
C THR A 9 -6.11 -20.59 4.64
N GLU A 10 -5.46 -21.47 5.42
CA GLU A 10 -5.15 -21.20 6.82
C GLU A 10 -4.08 -20.11 6.97
N SER A 11 -3.05 -20.12 6.11
CA SER A 11 -2.00 -19.09 6.09
C SER A 11 -2.57 -17.72 5.75
N PHE A 12 -3.43 -17.64 4.76
CA PHE A 12 -4.14 -16.41 4.39
C PHE A 12 -5.08 -15.93 5.50
N GLY A 13 -5.81 -16.86 6.12
CA GLY A 13 -6.66 -16.58 7.28
C GLY A 13 -5.90 -15.98 8.47
N LYS A 14 -4.63 -16.34 8.69
CA LYS A 14 -3.78 -15.69 9.72
C LYS A 14 -3.46 -14.24 9.36
N ILE A 15 -3.20 -13.95 8.08
CA ILE A 15 -2.98 -12.57 7.60
C ILE A 15 -4.24 -11.73 7.82
N ILE A 16 -5.40 -12.25 7.43
CA ILE A 16 -6.68 -11.55 7.61
C ILE A 16 -6.99 -11.32 9.10
N LYS A 17 -6.75 -12.32 9.98
CA LYS A 17 -6.93 -12.14 11.43
C LYS A 17 -6.00 -11.08 12.01
N PHE A 18 -4.75 -11.06 11.60
CA PHE A 18 -3.80 -10.03 12.01
C PHE A 18 -4.27 -8.64 11.55
N PHE A 19 -4.74 -8.55 10.33
CA PHE A 19 -5.32 -7.34 9.76
C PHE A 19 -6.54 -6.85 10.57
N HIS A 20 -7.51 -7.73 10.85
CA HIS A 20 -8.67 -7.41 11.69
C HIS A 20 -8.25 -6.92 13.08
N LEU A 21 -7.24 -7.54 13.69
CA LEU A 21 -6.72 -7.12 14.99
C LEU A 21 -6.23 -5.67 14.94
N ILE A 22 -5.39 -5.31 13.97
CA ILE A 22 -4.83 -3.97 13.85
C ILE A 22 -5.92 -2.94 13.50
N SER A 23 -6.81 -3.24 12.55
CA SER A 23 -7.91 -2.36 12.15
C SER A 23 -8.92 -2.14 13.26
N SER A 24 -9.20 -3.15 14.08
CA SER A 24 -10.11 -3.06 15.22
C SER A 24 -9.54 -2.19 16.36
N LEU A 25 -8.21 -2.20 16.56
CA LEU A 25 -7.54 -1.31 17.53
C LEU A 25 -7.76 0.17 17.20
N VAL A 26 -7.91 0.51 15.93
CA VAL A 26 -8.17 1.87 15.44
C VAL A 26 -9.68 2.14 15.28
N GLY A 27 -10.49 1.10 15.41
CA GLY A 27 -11.94 1.20 15.20
C GLY A 27 -12.36 1.36 13.74
N ALA A 28 -11.50 1.01 12.78
CA ALA A 28 -11.71 1.16 11.34
C ALA A 28 -11.66 -0.18 10.60
N ASP A 29 -12.23 -1.24 11.19
CA ASP A 29 -12.22 -2.58 10.61
C ASP A 29 -13.31 -2.77 9.55
N VAL A 30 -13.22 -1.98 8.49
CA VAL A 30 -14.20 -1.97 7.39
C VAL A 30 -14.22 -3.26 6.55
N ALA A 31 -13.25 -4.14 6.75
CA ALA A 31 -13.20 -5.44 6.10
C ALA A 31 -14.03 -6.50 6.86
N ASP A 32 -14.59 -6.20 8.03
CA ASP A 32 -15.52 -7.07 8.73
C ASP A 32 -16.95 -6.84 8.20
N GLU A 33 -17.70 -7.94 7.96
CA GLU A 33 -19.11 -7.91 7.51
C GLU A 33 -20.03 -7.23 8.52
N ASN A 34 -19.69 -7.30 9.82
CA ASN A 34 -20.47 -6.74 10.93
C ASN A 34 -19.96 -5.36 11.37
N TYR A 35 -19.04 -4.76 10.62
CA TYR A 35 -18.45 -3.48 11.01
C TYR A 35 -19.53 -2.39 11.17
N ARG A 36 -19.46 -1.69 12.30
CA ARG A 36 -20.21 -0.46 12.58
C ARG A 36 -19.28 0.55 13.23
N VAL A 37 -19.51 1.83 12.93
CA VAL A 37 -18.80 2.92 13.61
C VAL A 37 -18.95 2.73 15.12
N ASN A 38 -17.85 2.61 15.82
CA ASN A 38 -17.80 2.33 17.25
C ASN A 38 -17.21 3.53 18.02
N ILE A 39 -17.18 3.43 19.34
CA ILE A 39 -16.67 4.50 20.21
C ILE A 39 -15.19 4.80 19.94
N ILE A 40 -14.40 3.81 19.54
CA ILE A 40 -12.97 3.97 19.21
C ILE A 40 -12.82 4.85 17.96
N THR A 41 -13.63 4.61 16.92
CA THR A 41 -13.68 5.43 15.71
C THR A 41 -14.01 6.89 16.01
N ILE A 42 -15.02 7.10 16.87
CA ILE A 42 -15.46 8.44 17.29
C ILE A 42 -14.33 9.13 18.08
N THR A 43 -13.71 8.42 19.02
CA THR A 43 -12.57 8.93 19.79
C THR A 43 -11.41 9.30 18.88
N LEU A 44 -11.08 8.48 17.88
CA LEU A 44 -10.04 8.77 16.90
C LEU A 44 -10.34 10.07 16.13
N ILE A 45 -11.57 10.25 15.65
CA ILE A 45 -11.98 11.47 14.95
C ILE A 45 -11.85 12.70 15.86
N ILE A 46 -12.30 12.59 17.12
CA ILE A 46 -12.17 13.68 18.11
C ILE A 46 -10.68 14.01 18.34
N CYS A 47 -9.81 13.01 18.51
CA CYS A 47 -8.36 13.21 18.67
C CYS A 47 -7.76 13.91 17.45
N ILE A 48 -8.15 13.55 16.25
CA ILE A 48 -7.67 14.20 15.02
C ILE A 48 -8.09 15.67 14.99
N VAL A 49 -9.34 15.98 15.29
CA VAL A 49 -9.84 17.36 15.32
C VAL A 49 -9.12 18.17 16.40
N ALA A 50 -8.98 17.62 17.61
CA ALA A 50 -8.25 18.24 18.71
C ALA A 50 -6.78 18.51 18.32
N TYR A 51 -6.12 17.57 17.66
CA TYR A 51 -4.77 17.74 17.15
C TYR A 51 -4.63 18.98 16.24
N PHE A 52 -5.53 19.15 15.25
CA PHE A 52 -5.48 20.30 14.37
C PHE A 52 -5.74 21.62 15.09
N ILE A 53 -6.67 21.64 16.06
CA ILE A 53 -6.95 22.82 16.87
C ILE A 53 -5.71 23.19 17.69
N PHE A 54 -5.13 22.24 18.42
CA PHE A 54 -3.94 22.48 19.25
C PHE A 54 -2.72 22.86 18.43
N THR A 55 -2.46 22.16 17.32
CA THR A 55 -1.33 22.51 16.43
C THR A 55 -1.52 23.89 15.84
N GLY A 56 -2.72 24.22 15.36
CA GLY A 56 -3.03 25.55 14.81
C GLY A 56 -2.87 26.67 15.84
N THR A 57 -3.36 26.50 17.07
CA THR A 57 -3.21 27.47 18.15
C THR A 57 -1.74 27.64 18.57
N THR A 58 -1.00 26.56 18.70
CA THR A 58 0.44 26.60 19.03
C THR A 58 1.24 27.32 17.95
N VAL A 59 1.04 26.96 16.68
CA VAL A 59 1.71 27.64 15.56
C VAL A 59 1.37 29.14 15.56
N ALA A 60 0.09 29.49 15.72
CA ALA A 60 -0.33 30.90 15.73
C ALA A 60 0.27 31.70 16.90
N SER A 61 0.46 31.10 18.09
CA SER A 61 1.02 31.78 19.24
C SER A 61 2.54 31.98 19.16
N VAL A 62 3.26 31.07 18.50
CA VAL A 62 4.74 31.08 18.48
C VAL A 62 5.30 31.57 17.13
N PHE A 63 4.47 31.68 16.11
CA PHE A 63 4.88 32.05 14.74
C PHE A 63 5.70 33.36 14.67
N SER A 64 5.34 34.36 15.48
CA SER A 64 6.05 35.62 15.53
C SER A 64 7.41 35.56 16.19
N GLU A 65 7.66 34.57 17.03
CA GLU A 65 8.91 34.40 17.79
C GLU A 65 9.88 33.48 17.05
N ASN A 66 9.38 32.38 16.52
CA ASN A 66 10.22 31.42 15.82
C ASN A 66 9.40 30.65 14.75
N TRP A 67 9.63 31.00 13.49
CA TRP A 67 8.95 30.39 12.35
C TRP A 67 9.33 28.93 12.08
N THR A 68 10.42 28.41 12.69
CA THR A 68 10.84 27.01 12.52
C THR A 68 9.80 26.03 13.03
N TYR A 69 9.00 26.41 14.04
CA TYR A 69 7.87 25.61 14.52
C TYR A 69 6.81 25.34 13.45
N LEU A 70 6.67 26.24 12.46
CA LEU A 70 5.78 25.99 11.32
C LEU A 70 6.26 24.81 10.48
N LEU A 71 7.56 24.65 10.30
CA LEU A 71 8.14 23.55 9.53
C LEU A 71 7.97 22.21 10.26
N GLU A 72 8.22 22.18 11.58
CA GLU A 72 8.00 21.01 12.42
C GLU A 72 6.53 20.59 12.41
N ALA A 73 5.62 21.56 12.59
CA ALA A 73 4.19 21.33 12.48
C ALA A 73 3.80 20.81 11.10
N SER A 74 4.38 21.31 10.01
CA SER A 74 4.11 20.86 8.65
C SER A 74 4.48 19.41 8.42
N CYS A 75 5.60 18.94 9.01
CA CYS A 75 5.99 17.52 8.96
C CYS A 75 4.93 16.63 9.63
N MET A 76 4.48 17.01 10.82
CA MET A 76 3.48 16.24 11.58
C MET A 76 2.09 16.28 10.93
N VAL A 77 1.66 17.46 10.46
CA VAL A 77 0.40 17.64 9.71
C VAL A 77 0.36 16.75 8.47
N GLY A 78 1.48 16.63 7.74
CA GLY A 78 1.60 15.75 6.59
C GLY A 78 1.24 14.29 6.93
N SER A 79 1.77 13.76 8.02
CA SER A 79 1.47 12.39 8.50
C SER A 79 0.01 12.22 8.92
N VAL A 80 -0.57 13.22 9.60
CA VAL A 80 -1.99 13.18 9.98
C VAL A 80 -2.91 13.24 8.76
N LEU A 81 -2.58 14.02 7.74
CA LEU A 81 -3.32 14.07 6.47
C LEU A 81 -3.29 12.71 5.74
N GLN A 82 -2.15 12.01 5.77
CA GLN A 82 -2.08 10.63 5.26
C GLN A 82 -3.05 9.71 6.02
N GLY A 83 -3.05 9.76 7.34
CA GLY A 83 -3.95 8.96 8.18
C GLY A 83 -5.42 9.24 7.90
N ILE A 84 -5.80 10.52 7.82
CA ILE A 84 -7.18 10.95 7.49
C ILE A 84 -7.58 10.43 6.11
N THR A 85 -6.71 10.57 5.11
CA THR A 85 -7.01 10.11 3.74
C THR A 85 -7.22 8.61 3.70
N LYS A 86 -6.40 7.82 4.42
CA LYS A 86 -6.57 6.38 4.57
C LYS A 86 -7.90 6.04 5.25
N LEU A 87 -8.25 6.74 6.31
CA LEU A 87 -9.49 6.53 7.06
C LEU A 87 -10.72 6.86 6.20
N ILE A 88 -10.73 8.03 5.53
CA ILE A 88 -11.83 8.42 4.64
C ILE A 88 -11.97 7.42 3.49
N SER A 89 -10.87 7.02 2.87
CA SER A 89 -10.90 6.03 1.78
C SER A 89 -11.40 4.68 2.27
N ALA A 90 -11.01 4.23 3.47
CA ALA A 90 -11.51 3.00 4.06
C ALA A 90 -13.03 3.03 4.22
N PHE A 91 -13.61 4.12 4.73
CA PHE A 91 -15.06 4.26 4.86
C PHE A 91 -15.79 4.44 3.53
N ALA A 92 -15.24 5.25 2.62
CA ALA A 92 -15.84 5.49 1.32
C ALA A 92 -15.94 4.23 0.46
N PHE A 93 -14.93 3.37 0.54
CA PHE A 93 -14.83 2.13 -0.24
C PHE A 93 -15.03 0.86 0.60
N ALA A 94 -15.67 0.95 1.78
CA ALA A 94 -15.85 -0.16 2.71
C ALA A 94 -16.47 -1.41 2.04
N LYS A 95 -17.52 -1.21 1.23
CA LYS A 95 -18.20 -2.31 0.51
C LYS A 95 -17.29 -2.96 -0.55
N GLU A 96 -16.49 -2.16 -1.26
CA GLU A 96 -15.56 -2.66 -2.27
C GLU A 96 -14.40 -3.42 -1.61
N ILE A 97 -13.89 -2.90 -0.49
CA ILE A 97 -12.84 -3.54 0.33
C ILE A 97 -13.32 -4.90 0.85
N LEU A 98 -14.53 -4.94 1.43
CA LEU A 98 -15.13 -6.19 1.90
C LEU A 98 -15.34 -7.18 0.74
N GLY A 99 -15.83 -6.71 -0.41
CA GLY A 99 -16.00 -7.52 -1.61
C GLY A 99 -14.69 -8.16 -2.07
N ILE A 100 -13.63 -7.37 -2.20
CA ILE A 100 -12.29 -7.86 -2.58
C ILE A 100 -11.78 -8.89 -1.56
N ARG A 101 -11.95 -8.65 -0.25
CA ARG A 101 -11.56 -9.62 0.78
C ARG A 101 -12.25 -10.96 0.58
N ILE A 102 -13.58 -10.96 0.41
CA ILE A 102 -14.37 -12.18 0.22
C ILE A 102 -13.96 -12.91 -1.08
N GLU A 103 -13.77 -12.17 -2.15
CA GLU A 103 -13.29 -12.73 -3.43
C GLU A 103 -11.92 -13.41 -3.28
N LEU A 104 -10.97 -12.79 -2.57
CA LEU A 104 -9.66 -13.38 -2.29
C LEU A 104 -9.78 -14.64 -1.43
N GLU A 105 -10.59 -14.64 -0.37
CA GLU A 105 -10.81 -15.85 0.45
C GLU A 105 -11.39 -17.01 -0.38
N ASN A 106 -12.35 -16.72 -1.25
CA ASN A 106 -12.93 -17.72 -2.15
C ASN A 106 -11.91 -18.24 -3.16
N LEU A 107 -11.07 -17.35 -3.71
CA LEU A 107 -9.99 -17.71 -4.61
C LEU A 107 -8.99 -18.65 -3.92
N TYR A 108 -8.56 -18.35 -2.70
CA TYR A 108 -7.67 -19.23 -1.95
C TYR A 108 -8.31 -20.61 -1.71
N ARG A 109 -9.61 -20.67 -1.37
CA ARG A 109 -10.35 -21.94 -1.18
C ARG A 109 -10.47 -22.76 -2.48
N GLU A 110 -10.78 -22.09 -3.58
CA GLU A 110 -10.97 -22.74 -4.88
C GLU A 110 -9.66 -23.35 -5.39
N TYR A 111 -8.57 -22.56 -5.37
CA TYR A 111 -7.30 -22.99 -5.95
C TYR A 111 -6.49 -23.93 -5.04
N GLU A 112 -6.74 -23.95 -3.72
CA GLU A 112 -6.12 -24.91 -2.80
C GLU A 112 -6.40 -26.37 -3.19
N VAL A 113 -7.57 -26.64 -3.77
CA VAL A 113 -7.99 -28.02 -4.14
C VAL A 113 -7.67 -28.39 -5.59
N LYS A 114 -7.18 -27.44 -6.41
CA LYS A 114 -6.88 -27.69 -7.85
C LYS A 114 -5.55 -28.43 -8.08
N GLY A 115 -4.67 -28.51 -7.09
CA GLY A 115 -3.40 -29.26 -7.18
C GLY A 115 -2.28 -28.67 -6.32
N ASP A 116 -1.20 -29.44 -6.18
CA ASP A 116 -0.05 -29.06 -5.34
C ASP A 116 0.68 -27.82 -5.87
N ASP A 117 0.79 -27.65 -7.18
CA ASP A 117 1.45 -26.50 -7.81
C ASP A 117 0.70 -25.19 -7.48
N TYR A 118 -0.64 -25.23 -7.53
CA TYR A 118 -1.48 -24.09 -7.15
C TYR A 118 -1.37 -23.78 -5.65
N ALA A 119 -1.36 -24.82 -4.81
CA ALA A 119 -1.19 -24.65 -3.36
C ALA A 119 0.17 -24.04 -3.02
N GLU A 120 1.23 -24.38 -3.77
CA GLU A 120 2.55 -23.77 -3.60
C GLU A 120 2.55 -22.27 -3.98
N ALA A 121 1.94 -21.92 -5.11
CA ALA A 121 1.80 -20.51 -5.53
C ALA A 121 1.06 -19.67 -4.48
N LEU A 122 -0.03 -20.20 -3.90
CA LEU A 122 -0.79 -19.54 -2.82
C LEU A 122 0.04 -19.33 -1.56
N ASN A 123 0.81 -20.37 -1.12
CA ASN A 123 1.69 -20.24 0.06
C ASN A 123 2.80 -19.23 -0.17
N LYS A 124 3.43 -19.23 -1.35
CA LYS A 124 4.45 -18.23 -1.73
C LYS A 124 3.90 -16.79 -1.70
N SER A 125 2.64 -16.61 -2.09
CA SER A 125 1.97 -15.30 -1.96
C SER A 125 1.81 -14.88 -0.50
N CYS A 126 1.35 -15.77 0.39
CA CYS A 126 1.24 -15.49 1.81
C CYS A 126 2.59 -15.14 2.45
N GLU A 127 3.66 -15.85 2.09
CA GLU A 127 5.01 -15.57 2.58
C GLU A 127 5.50 -14.19 2.15
N ARG A 128 5.28 -13.82 0.86
CA ARG A 128 5.62 -12.49 0.34
C ARG A 128 4.92 -11.38 1.14
N VAL A 129 3.62 -11.53 1.39
CA VAL A 129 2.84 -10.55 2.18
C VAL A 129 3.37 -10.46 3.60
N TRP A 130 3.66 -11.59 4.27
CA TRP A 130 4.23 -11.59 5.63
C TRP A 130 5.60 -10.94 5.71
N GLN A 131 6.46 -11.13 4.72
CA GLN A 131 7.79 -10.48 4.68
C GLN A 131 7.66 -8.96 4.64
N VAL A 132 6.75 -8.45 3.80
CA VAL A 132 6.53 -6.99 3.69
C VAL A 132 5.88 -6.44 4.96
N ILE A 133 4.90 -7.14 5.56
CA ILE A 133 4.29 -6.74 6.84
C ILE A 133 5.35 -6.61 7.93
N LYS A 134 6.27 -7.58 8.07
CA LYS A 134 7.36 -7.52 9.05
C LYS A 134 8.29 -6.33 8.81
N MET A 135 8.62 -6.03 7.55
CA MET A 135 9.46 -4.89 7.20
C MET A 135 8.79 -3.56 7.59
N VAL A 136 7.51 -3.38 7.28
CA VAL A 136 6.76 -2.15 7.59
C VAL A 136 6.55 -2.01 9.09
N PHE A 137 6.30 -3.10 9.82
CA PHE A 137 6.18 -3.09 11.28
C PHE A 137 7.44 -2.54 11.97
N LEU A 138 8.63 -2.93 11.50
CA LEU A 138 9.89 -2.40 12.04
C LEU A 138 10.08 -0.90 11.81
N MET A 139 9.53 -0.35 10.71
CA MET A 139 9.64 1.08 10.39
C MET A 139 8.72 1.97 11.26
N HIS A 140 7.61 1.45 11.78
CA HIS A 140 6.59 2.26 12.48
C HIS A 140 6.72 2.28 14.02
N PHE A 141 7.56 1.45 14.63
CA PHE A 141 7.63 1.27 16.09
C PHE A 141 8.89 1.82 16.77
N MET A 142 9.60 2.79 16.18
CA MET A 142 10.78 3.42 16.81
C MET A 142 10.45 4.82 17.32
N ILE A 143 10.61 5.05 18.66
CA ILE A 143 10.23 6.29 19.36
C ILE A 143 11.47 7.03 19.88
N PRO A 144 11.58 8.39 19.75
CA PRO A 144 12.57 9.23 20.46
C PRO A 144 11.94 10.12 21.55
N GLY A 145 12.77 10.56 22.50
CA GLY A 145 12.46 11.11 23.81
C GLY A 145 12.03 12.59 23.94
N ILE A 146 11.67 13.02 25.16
CA ILE A 146 10.90 14.23 25.52
C ILE A 146 11.53 14.99 26.69
N ASP A 147 11.33 16.33 26.74
CA ASP A 147 11.63 17.20 27.89
C ASP A 147 10.56 18.30 28.08
N VAL A 148 10.04 18.53 29.31
CA VAL A 148 9.10 19.64 29.66
C VAL A 148 9.03 19.95 31.18
N ASP A 149 8.88 21.23 31.57
CA ASP A 149 9.20 21.85 32.88
C ASP A 149 8.24 21.68 34.09
N THR A 150 7.04 21.04 33.97
CA THR A 150 6.14 20.84 35.13
C THR A 150 5.57 19.43 35.23
N GLN A 151 5.69 18.79 36.42
CA GLN A 151 5.37 17.34 36.60
C GLN A 151 3.92 16.94 36.21
N VAL A 152 2.91 17.74 36.52
CA VAL A 152 1.51 17.37 36.26
C VAL A 152 1.11 17.71 34.81
N GLY A 153 1.50 18.89 34.32
CA GLY A 153 1.28 19.29 32.94
C GLY A 153 2.06 18.40 31.95
N TYR A 154 3.29 18.04 32.32
CA TYR A 154 4.11 17.05 31.63
C TYR A 154 3.40 15.69 31.48
N LEU A 155 2.90 15.15 32.60
CA LEU A 155 2.25 13.83 32.59
C LEU A 155 0.95 13.83 31.75
N MET A 156 0.15 14.88 31.83
CA MET A 156 -1.08 15.03 31.03
C MET A 156 -0.75 15.17 29.54
N THR A 157 0.19 16.03 29.19
CA THR A 157 0.61 16.25 27.80
C THR A 157 1.26 15.00 27.22
N LEU A 158 2.13 14.33 27.99
CA LEU A 158 2.76 13.08 27.62
C LEU A 158 1.71 11.98 27.38
N THR A 159 0.74 11.85 28.28
CA THR A 159 -0.30 10.84 28.13
C THR A 159 -1.17 11.09 26.90
N LEU A 160 -1.56 12.33 26.63
CA LEU A 160 -2.34 12.71 25.47
C LEU A 160 -1.55 12.49 24.17
N HIS A 161 -0.27 12.95 24.12
CA HIS A 161 0.58 12.76 22.96
C HIS A 161 0.86 11.28 22.70
N THR A 162 1.10 10.49 23.76
CA THR A 162 1.32 9.04 23.63
C THR A 162 0.06 8.34 23.06
N MET A 163 -1.11 8.71 23.54
CA MET A 163 -2.39 8.19 23.01
C MET A 163 -2.58 8.59 21.55
N CYS A 164 -2.43 9.88 21.22
CA CYS A 164 -2.56 10.36 19.84
C CYS A 164 -1.51 9.70 18.91
N PHE A 165 -0.28 9.53 19.39
CA PHE A 165 0.78 8.86 18.65
C PHE A 165 0.48 7.38 18.40
N LEU A 166 0.02 6.64 19.43
CA LEU A 166 -0.33 5.23 19.28
C LEU A 166 -1.50 5.04 18.30
N PHE A 167 -2.58 5.82 18.45
CA PHE A 167 -3.71 5.76 17.52
C PHE A 167 -3.31 6.17 16.10
N GLY A 168 -2.50 7.22 15.95
CA GLY A 168 -1.98 7.65 14.66
C GLY A 168 -1.08 6.61 14.00
N ALA A 169 -0.14 6.03 14.75
CA ALA A 169 0.76 4.99 14.26
C ALA A 169 0.00 3.72 13.85
N PHE A 170 -0.94 3.24 14.68
CA PHE A 170 -1.76 2.09 14.32
C PHE A 170 -2.68 2.37 13.13
N GLY A 171 -3.23 3.59 13.02
CA GLY A 171 -4.07 3.98 11.89
C GLY A 171 -3.31 4.05 10.58
N LEU A 172 -2.12 4.66 10.57
CA LEU A 172 -1.24 4.67 9.41
C LEU A 172 -0.83 3.25 9.02
N PHE A 173 -0.43 2.45 10.00
CA PHE A 173 -0.03 1.06 9.80
C PHE A 173 -1.18 0.20 9.23
N ALA A 174 -2.40 0.32 9.77
CA ALA A 174 -3.56 -0.38 9.25
C ALA A 174 -3.81 -0.04 7.77
N GLY A 175 -3.74 1.26 7.41
CA GLY A 175 -3.88 1.71 6.02
C GLY A 175 -2.80 1.16 5.10
N ASP A 176 -1.54 1.09 5.58
CA ASP A 176 -0.44 0.50 4.82
C ASP A 176 -0.60 -1.01 4.65
N LEU A 177 -1.13 -1.71 5.66
CA LEU A 177 -1.46 -3.13 5.55
C LEU A 177 -2.51 -3.41 4.47
N PHE A 178 -3.57 -2.59 4.37
CA PHE A 178 -4.55 -2.70 3.29
C PHE A 178 -3.90 -2.55 1.92
N PHE A 179 -3.09 -1.51 1.77
CA PHE A 179 -2.36 -1.24 0.55
C PHE A 179 -1.49 -2.43 0.15
N LEU A 180 -0.69 -2.95 1.09
CA LEU A 180 0.23 -4.07 0.84
C LEU A 180 -0.51 -5.37 0.56
N LEU A 181 -1.59 -5.66 1.28
CA LEU A 181 -2.38 -6.87 1.10
C LEU A 181 -2.97 -6.91 -0.31
N PHE A 182 -3.61 -5.83 -0.75
CA PHE A 182 -4.31 -5.83 -2.03
C PHE A 182 -3.35 -5.66 -3.21
N LEU A 183 -2.36 -4.76 -3.13
CA LEU A 183 -1.39 -4.58 -4.21
C LEU A 183 -0.30 -5.66 -4.26
N GLY A 184 -0.26 -6.55 -3.27
CA GLY A 184 0.58 -7.75 -3.31
C GLY A 184 -0.02 -8.91 -4.12
N GLN A 185 -1.34 -8.93 -4.36
CA GLN A 185 -2.01 -10.04 -5.05
C GLN A 185 -1.73 -10.16 -6.56
N PRO A 186 -1.44 -9.11 -7.33
CA PRO A 186 -1.08 -9.23 -8.74
C PRO A 186 -0.01 -10.28 -9.06
N MET A 187 0.95 -10.48 -8.15
CA MET A 187 1.97 -11.54 -8.31
C MET A 187 1.37 -12.94 -8.20
N LEU A 188 0.39 -13.15 -7.30
CA LEU A 188 -0.34 -14.41 -7.23
C LEU A 188 -1.13 -14.67 -8.51
N PHE A 189 -1.81 -13.63 -9.03
CA PHE A 189 -2.58 -13.77 -10.27
C PHE A 189 -1.70 -14.16 -11.45
N LEU A 190 -0.47 -13.65 -11.52
CA LEU A 190 0.51 -14.04 -12.51
C LEU A 190 0.95 -15.50 -12.33
N ASP A 191 1.30 -15.90 -11.10
CA ASP A 191 1.70 -17.29 -10.81
C ASP A 191 0.59 -18.30 -11.21
N LEU A 192 -0.68 -17.95 -10.98
CA LEU A 192 -1.82 -18.78 -11.39
C LEU A 192 -2.03 -18.77 -12.91
N LEU A 193 -1.77 -17.65 -13.60
CA LEU A 193 -1.84 -17.59 -15.06
C LEU A 193 -0.82 -18.53 -15.70
N VAL A 194 0.42 -18.52 -15.21
CA VAL A 194 1.49 -19.42 -15.70
C VAL A 194 1.03 -20.88 -15.65
N LEU A 195 0.41 -21.29 -14.55
CA LEU A 195 -0.12 -22.66 -14.41
C LEU A 195 -1.26 -22.96 -15.40
N LYS A 196 -2.15 -21.97 -15.62
CA LYS A 196 -3.26 -22.12 -16.59
C LYS A 196 -2.75 -22.21 -18.03
N VAL A 197 -1.77 -21.39 -18.41
CA VAL A 197 -1.15 -21.42 -19.76
C VAL A 197 -0.45 -22.76 -19.99
N LYS A 198 0.27 -23.27 -18.98
CA LYS A 198 0.89 -24.59 -19.05
C LYS A 198 -0.15 -25.67 -19.31
N SER A 199 -1.24 -25.71 -18.54
CA SER A 199 -2.33 -26.67 -18.74
C SER A 199 -3.01 -26.54 -20.12
N LEU A 200 -3.14 -25.33 -20.63
CA LEU A 200 -3.67 -25.10 -21.99
C LEU A 200 -2.73 -25.67 -23.07
N ASN A 201 -1.43 -25.40 -22.96
CA ASN A 201 -0.44 -25.90 -23.92
C ASN A 201 -0.37 -27.43 -23.94
N GLU A 202 -0.45 -28.07 -22.78
CA GLU A 202 -0.52 -29.54 -22.66
C GLU A 202 -1.78 -30.09 -23.34
N ALA A 203 -2.96 -29.49 -23.08
CA ALA A 203 -4.22 -29.91 -23.70
C ALA A 203 -4.26 -29.65 -25.22
N ALA A 204 -3.63 -28.56 -25.69
CA ALA A 204 -3.54 -28.24 -27.12
C ALA A 204 -2.66 -29.26 -27.85
N ALA A 205 -1.50 -29.64 -27.29
CA ALA A 205 -0.61 -30.64 -27.84
C ALA A 205 -1.27 -32.04 -27.97
N GLU A 206 -2.20 -32.37 -27.07
CA GLU A 206 -2.95 -33.63 -27.08
C GLU A 206 -4.20 -33.58 -27.97
N ASN A 207 -4.45 -32.48 -28.68
CA ASN A 207 -5.71 -32.21 -29.42
C ASN A 207 -6.99 -32.48 -28.58
N SER A 208 -6.91 -32.14 -27.29
CA SER A 208 -7.98 -32.36 -26.33
C SER A 208 -9.14 -31.40 -26.58
N SER A 209 -10.38 -31.90 -26.52
CA SER A 209 -11.59 -31.07 -26.56
C SER A 209 -11.67 -30.05 -25.40
N ASN A 210 -10.79 -30.17 -24.38
CA ASN A 210 -10.71 -29.25 -23.26
C ASN A 210 -9.95 -27.96 -23.57
N ALA A 211 -9.18 -27.87 -24.66
CA ALA A 211 -8.37 -26.68 -24.98
C ALA A 211 -9.22 -25.40 -25.13
N GLU A 212 -10.39 -25.47 -25.77
CA GLU A 212 -11.31 -24.32 -25.89
C GLU A 212 -11.78 -23.85 -24.51
N ARG A 213 -12.15 -24.77 -23.62
CA ARG A 213 -12.58 -24.44 -22.26
C ARG A 213 -11.45 -23.77 -21.44
N LEU A 214 -10.23 -24.31 -21.51
CA LEU A 214 -9.07 -23.75 -20.82
C LEU A 214 -8.70 -22.35 -21.35
N LEU A 215 -8.83 -22.14 -22.65
CA LEU A 215 -8.63 -20.81 -23.25
C LEU A 215 -9.66 -19.80 -22.74
N ILE A 216 -10.94 -20.18 -22.68
CA ILE A 216 -11.99 -19.34 -22.11
C ILE A 216 -11.68 -19.01 -20.65
N GLU A 217 -11.24 -19.98 -19.87
CA GLU A 217 -10.85 -19.75 -18.48
C GLU A 217 -9.68 -18.76 -18.34
N ILE A 218 -8.71 -18.76 -19.26
CA ILE A 218 -7.63 -17.76 -19.31
C ILE A 218 -8.17 -16.38 -19.67
N ILE A 219 -9.13 -16.28 -20.59
CA ILE A 219 -9.78 -15.01 -20.95
C ILE A 219 -10.50 -14.40 -19.75
N GLU A 220 -11.31 -15.19 -19.06
CA GLU A 220 -12.03 -14.79 -17.85
C GLU A 220 -11.06 -14.37 -16.76
N TRP A 221 -9.95 -15.12 -16.60
CA TRP A 221 -8.90 -14.79 -15.65
C TRP A 221 -8.22 -13.45 -15.93
N HIS A 222 -7.93 -13.15 -17.19
CA HIS A 222 -7.38 -11.86 -17.59
C HIS A 222 -8.37 -10.72 -17.35
N GLN A 223 -9.66 -10.93 -17.61
CA GLN A 223 -10.70 -9.94 -17.32
C GLN A 223 -10.79 -9.68 -15.81
N TYR A 224 -10.80 -10.73 -15.00
CA TYR A 224 -10.80 -10.63 -13.54
C TYR A 224 -9.56 -9.86 -13.01
N TYR A 225 -8.38 -10.17 -13.51
CA TYR A 225 -7.14 -9.46 -13.18
C TYR A 225 -7.20 -7.97 -13.53
N THR A 226 -7.72 -7.66 -14.71
CA THR A 226 -7.85 -6.27 -15.18
C THR A 226 -8.85 -5.49 -14.31
N ASP A 227 -9.99 -6.09 -14.00
CA ASP A 227 -11.01 -5.48 -13.14
C ASP A 227 -10.51 -5.29 -11.71
N TYR A 228 -9.80 -6.28 -11.18
CA TYR A 228 -9.14 -6.19 -9.87
C TYR A 228 -8.20 -4.98 -9.79
N ASN A 229 -7.31 -4.81 -10.77
CA ASN A 229 -6.37 -3.69 -10.82
C ASN A 229 -7.10 -2.34 -10.94
N LEU A 230 -8.20 -2.26 -11.70
CA LEU A 230 -9.02 -1.04 -11.82
C LEU A 230 -9.69 -0.68 -10.49
N ARG A 231 -10.24 -1.67 -9.77
CA ARG A 231 -10.83 -1.47 -8.44
C ARG A 231 -9.78 -1.02 -7.43
N CYS A 232 -8.62 -1.67 -7.39
CA CYS A 232 -7.50 -1.25 -6.54
C CYS A 232 -7.05 0.18 -6.85
N ASN A 233 -6.89 0.54 -8.13
CA ASN A 233 -6.52 1.91 -8.50
C ASN A 233 -7.56 2.95 -8.03
N ARG A 234 -8.85 2.64 -8.08
CA ARG A 234 -9.92 3.51 -7.60
C ARG A 234 -9.85 3.72 -6.09
N ILE A 235 -9.68 2.63 -5.32
CA ILE A 235 -9.61 2.67 -3.85
C ILE A 235 -8.38 3.47 -3.38
N PHE A 236 -7.21 3.18 -3.98
CA PHE A 236 -5.94 3.74 -3.53
C PHE A 236 -5.55 5.04 -4.21
N TYR A 237 -6.34 5.56 -5.15
CA TYR A 237 -6.02 6.79 -5.90
C TYR A 237 -5.68 7.97 -4.99
N TYR A 238 -6.58 8.30 -4.06
CA TYR A 238 -6.37 9.42 -3.14
C TYR A 238 -5.27 9.14 -2.12
N ILE A 239 -5.19 7.89 -1.63
CA ILE A 239 -4.17 7.47 -0.67
C ILE A 239 -2.79 7.64 -1.29
N ASN A 240 -2.56 7.10 -2.50
CA ASN A 240 -1.27 7.19 -3.19
C ASN A 240 -0.89 8.65 -3.47
N SER A 241 -1.85 9.47 -3.93
CA SER A 241 -1.62 10.87 -4.26
C SER A 241 -1.22 11.66 -3.02
N MET A 242 -1.96 11.53 -1.92
CA MET A 242 -1.65 12.21 -0.67
C MET A 242 -0.35 11.71 -0.04
N GLN A 243 -0.11 10.40 -0.07
CA GLN A 243 1.12 9.80 0.45
C GLN A 243 2.36 10.41 -0.23
N ILE A 244 2.37 10.46 -1.55
CA ILE A 244 3.52 10.97 -2.32
C ILE A 244 3.73 12.48 -2.09
N VAL A 245 2.66 13.27 -2.17
CA VAL A 245 2.74 14.74 -2.00
C VAL A 245 3.19 15.10 -0.59
N THR A 246 2.53 14.55 0.43
CA THR A 246 2.86 14.87 1.83
C THR A 246 4.24 14.37 2.22
N SER A 247 4.67 13.17 1.76
CA SER A 247 6.03 12.68 1.98
C SER A 247 7.07 13.60 1.35
N GLY A 248 6.85 14.07 0.12
CA GLY A 248 7.75 15.01 -0.54
C GLY A 248 7.91 16.32 0.23
N ILE A 249 6.80 16.93 0.65
CA ILE A 249 6.79 18.16 1.44
C ILE A 249 7.47 17.93 2.79
N SER A 250 7.11 16.85 3.49
CA SER A 250 7.69 16.53 4.81
C SER A 250 9.21 16.32 4.73
N ILE A 251 9.73 15.67 3.68
CA ILE A 251 11.17 15.49 3.49
C ILE A 251 11.86 16.85 3.29
N ILE A 252 11.30 17.75 2.48
CA ILE A 252 11.87 19.09 2.25
C ILE A 252 11.91 19.88 3.57
N CYS A 253 10.81 19.92 4.32
CA CYS A 253 10.74 20.60 5.60
C CYS A 253 11.75 20.02 6.61
N THR A 254 11.87 18.71 6.69
CA THR A 254 12.79 18.02 7.60
C THR A 254 14.26 18.31 7.24
N LEU A 255 14.60 18.31 5.94
CA LEU A 255 15.94 18.67 5.49
C LEU A 255 16.30 20.10 5.91
N TYR A 256 15.35 21.01 5.81
CA TYR A 256 15.57 22.38 6.22
C TYR A 256 15.78 22.51 7.75
N ILE A 257 14.99 21.79 8.54
CA ILE A 257 15.18 21.73 10.01
C ILE A 257 16.55 21.16 10.38
N ILE A 258 17.03 20.13 9.67
CA ILE A 258 18.38 19.56 9.87
C ILE A 258 19.48 20.62 9.63
N LEU A 259 19.30 21.52 8.66
CA LEU A 259 20.25 22.60 8.39
C LEU A 259 20.28 23.65 9.51
N LEU A 260 19.16 23.89 10.19
CA LEU A 260 19.06 24.79 11.33
C LEU A 260 19.59 24.16 12.63
N GLY A 261 19.71 22.85 12.71
CA GLY A 261 20.41 22.12 13.78
C GLY A 261 19.61 21.80 15.04
N ASP A 262 18.32 22.11 15.10
CA ASP A 262 17.57 22.16 16.35
C ASP A 262 16.74 20.91 16.70
N TRP A 263 16.62 19.92 15.80
CA TRP A 263 15.76 18.75 16.05
C TRP A 263 16.48 17.40 15.85
N PRO A 264 16.91 16.71 16.94
CA PRO A 264 17.60 15.42 16.84
C PRO A 264 16.76 14.30 16.19
N GLY A 265 15.43 14.35 16.36
CA GLY A 265 14.49 13.39 15.77
C GLY A 265 14.36 13.48 14.24
N ALA A 266 14.81 14.58 13.63
CA ALA A 266 14.68 14.83 12.19
C ALA A 266 15.38 13.76 11.34
N TYR A 267 16.52 13.25 11.79
CA TYR A 267 17.27 12.20 11.07
C TYR A 267 16.49 10.88 10.97
N LEU A 268 15.81 10.50 12.06
CA LEU A 268 14.97 9.30 12.05
C LEU A 268 13.71 9.52 11.23
N TYR A 269 13.09 10.69 11.36
CA TYR A 269 11.88 11.05 10.63
C TYR A 269 12.10 11.05 9.11
N ILE A 270 13.23 11.60 8.63
CA ILE A 270 13.55 11.61 7.19
C ILE A 270 13.73 10.20 6.64
N LEU A 271 14.34 9.29 7.43
CA LEU A 271 14.49 7.89 7.04
C LEU A 271 13.12 7.22 6.84
N VAL A 272 12.19 7.45 7.78
CA VAL A 272 10.82 6.90 7.72
C VAL A 272 10.05 7.51 6.55
N ALA A 273 10.17 8.81 6.30
CA ALA A 273 9.49 9.49 5.21
C ALA A 273 9.96 9.01 3.83
N PHE A 274 11.28 8.84 3.64
CA PHE A 274 11.83 8.22 2.42
C PHE A 274 11.41 6.75 2.31
N GLY A 275 11.47 6.00 3.42
CA GLY A 275 11.03 4.60 3.45
C GLY A 275 9.59 4.44 2.98
N GLY A 276 8.67 5.28 3.46
CA GLY A 276 7.28 5.32 3.03
C GLY A 276 7.13 5.68 1.54
N LEU A 277 7.80 6.74 1.08
CA LEU A 277 7.79 7.16 -0.32
C LEU A 277 8.23 6.00 -1.26
N TYR A 278 9.36 5.37 -0.94
CA TYR A 278 9.90 4.30 -1.77
C TYR A 278 9.08 3.01 -1.68
N LEU A 279 8.51 2.68 -0.51
CA LEU A 279 7.65 1.51 -0.34
C LEU A 279 6.48 1.52 -1.31
N TYR A 280 5.74 2.64 -1.37
CA TYR A 280 4.61 2.79 -2.28
C TYR A 280 5.04 2.71 -3.74
N CYS A 281 6.13 3.36 -4.10
CA CYS A 281 6.67 3.36 -5.46
C CYS A 281 7.19 1.98 -5.89
N ILE A 282 7.81 1.23 -4.99
CA ILE A 282 8.25 -0.16 -5.23
C ILE A 282 7.04 -1.07 -5.49
N MET A 283 5.96 -0.93 -4.73
CA MET A 283 4.74 -1.70 -4.96
C MET A 283 4.12 -1.38 -6.32
N GLY A 284 4.07 -0.11 -6.70
CA GLY A 284 3.62 0.30 -8.03
C GLY A 284 4.49 -0.28 -9.16
N THR A 285 5.81 -0.24 -9.02
CA THR A 285 6.73 -0.87 -9.99
C THR A 285 6.52 -2.38 -10.09
N LYS A 286 6.30 -3.07 -8.96
CA LYS A 286 5.99 -4.50 -8.97
C LYS A 286 4.74 -4.82 -9.78
N ILE A 287 3.69 -3.99 -9.69
CA ILE A 287 2.49 -4.17 -10.51
C ILE A 287 2.78 -3.93 -11.99
N GLN A 288 3.57 -2.91 -12.34
CA GLN A 288 4.02 -2.70 -13.72
C GLN A 288 4.79 -3.91 -14.25
N THR A 289 5.71 -4.45 -13.46
CA THR A 289 6.46 -5.68 -13.82
C THR A 289 5.51 -6.87 -13.99
N CYS A 290 4.52 -7.04 -13.11
CA CYS A 290 3.52 -8.09 -13.25
C CYS A 290 2.67 -7.92 -14.52
N ASN A 291 2.28 -6.69 -14.86
CA ASN A 291 1.54 -6.42 -16.09
C ASN A 291 2.34 -6.82 -17.35
N THR A 292 3.65 -6.49 -17.37
CA THR A 292 4.54 -6.89 -18.46
C THR A 292 4.68 -8.40 -18.54
N ALA A 293 4.97 -9.05 -17.40
CA ALA A 293 5.10 -10.51 -17.34
C ALA A 293 3.78 -11.23 -17.67
N PHE A 294 2.63 -10.63 -17.33
CA PHE A 294 1.32 -11.17 -17.69
C PHE A 294 1.10 -11.15 -19.21
N CYS A 295 1.55 -10.08 -19.89
CA CYS A 295 1.53 -9.99 -21.34
C CYS A 295 2.48 -11.00 -21.98
N GLU A 296 3.70 -11.15 -21.43
CA GLU A 296 4.69 -12.12 -21.91
C GLU A 296 4.19 -13.55 -21.78
N GLU A 297 3.51 -13.88 -20.66
CA GLU A 297 2.97 -15.21 -20.46
C GLU A 297 1.82 -15.55 -21.42
N LEU A 298 1.01 -14.57 -21.80
CA LEU A 298 -0.01 -14.78 -22.85
C LEU A 298 0.63 -15.06 -24.23
N TRP A 299 1.85 -14.54 -24.50
CA TRP A 299 2.58 -14.89 -25.70
C TRP A 299 3.16 -16.32 -25.69
N ASN A 300 3.31 -16.93 -24.51
CA ASN A 300 3.77 -18.32 -24.36
C ASN A 300 2.66 -19.35 -24.67
N ILE A 301 1.46 -18.92 -25.01
CA ILE A 301 0.41 -19.81 -25.50
C ILE A 301 0.81 -20.38 -26.87
N ASN A 302 0.84 -21.70 -27.02
CA ASN A 302 1.09 -22.40 -28.27
C ASN A 302 -0.13 -22.26 -29.20
N PHE A 303 -0.38 -21.05 -29.69
CA PHE A 303 -1.56 -20.72 -30.49
C PHE A 303 -1.65 -21.53 -31.80
N TYR A 304 -0.53 -21.98 -32.34
CA TYR A 304 -0.46 -22.77 -33.59
C TYR A 304 -1.01 -24.19 -33.41
N ASP A 305 -1.05 -24.71 -32.18
CA ASP A 305 -1.66 -26.02 -31.85
C ASP A 305 -3.16 -25.94 -31.62
N LEU A 306 -3.74 -24.73 -31.62
CA LEU A 306 -5.16 -24.47 -31.39
C LEU A 306 -5.93 -24.40 -32.72
N GLU A 307 -7.23 -24.72 -32.68
CA GLU A 307 -8.12 -24.48 -33.81
C GLU A 307 -8.18 -22.98 -34.20
N VAL A 308 -8.35 -22.67 -35.49
CA VAL A 308 -8.38 -21.29 -36.02
C VAL A 308 -9.42 -20.40 -35.29
N LYS A 309 -10.55 -20.96 -34.85
CA LYS A 309 -11.55 -20.27 -34.04
C LYS A 309 -10.93 -19.75 -32.74
N ASN A 310 -10.19 -20.62 -32.05
CA ASN A 310 -9.56 -20.35 -30.74
C ASN A 310 -8.38 -19.38 -30.88
N GLN A 311 -7.58 -19.49 -31.97
CA GLN A 311 -6.50 -18.55 -32.27
C GLN A 311 -7.02 -17.11 -32.34
N LYS A 312 -8.18 -16.87 -32.95
CA LYS A 312 -8.81 -15.53 -33.06
C LYS A 312 -9.21 -14.95 -31.70
N MET A 313 -9.49 -15.80 -30.70
CA MET A 313 -9.85 -15.35 -29.34
C MET A 313 -8.65 -14.80 -28.56
N ILE A 314 -7.42 -15.17 -28.91
CA ILE A 314 -6.20 -14.69 -28.26
C ILE A 314 -5.89 -13.23 -28.61
N ILE A 315 -6.23 -12.79 -29.82
CA ILE A 315 -5.89 -11.45 -30.31
C ILE A 315 -6.43 -10.33 -29.41
N PRO A 316 -7.73 -10.30 -29.04
CA PRO A 316 -8.27 -9.25 -28.16
C PRO A 316 -7.62 -9.23 -26.78
N ILE A 317 -7.25 -10.41 -26.23
CA ILE A 317 -6.60 -10.51 -24.92
C ILE A 317 -5.21 -9.87 -24.98
N LEU A 318 -4.42 -10.24 -25.99
CA LEU A 318 -3.09 -9.67 -26.21
C LEU A 318 -3.13 -8.16 -26.40
N MET A 319 -4.08 -7.66 -27.22
CA MET A 319 -4.28 -6.22 -27.39
C MET A 319 -4.58 -5.51 -26.06
N LYS A 320 -5.39 -6.13 -25.20
CA LYS A 320 -5.71 -5.58 -23.90
C LYS A 320 -4.53 -5.68 -22.93
N ALA A 321 -3.81 -6.78 -22.93
CA ALA A 321 -2.63 -7.00 -22.07
C ALA A 321 -1.46 -6.05 -22.42
N GLN A 322 -1.31 -5.65 -23.69
CA GLN A 322 -0.33 -4.65 -24.12
C GLN A 322 -0.64 -3.22 -23.62
N ASN A 323 -1.89 -2.96 -23.21
CA ASN A 323 -2.34 -1.68 -22.67
C ASN A 323 -2.91 -1.87 -21.26
N PRO A 324 -2.06 -2.23 -20.27
CA PRO A 324 -2.51 -2.53 -18.93
C PRO A 324 -2.96 -1.26 -18.19
N SER A 325 -3.84 -1.45 -17.20
CA SER A 325 -4.21 -0.39 -16.28
C SER A 325 -3.07 -0.18 -15.27
N GLU A 326 -2.46 1.00 -15.29
CA GLU A 326 -1.43 1.40 -14.32
C GLU A 326 -2.03 2.06 -13.09
N ILE A 327 -1.36 1.91 -11.95
CA ILE A 327 -1.69 2.69 -10.75
C ILE A 327 -1.06 4.07 -10.89
N LYS A 328 -1.88 5.13 -10.74
CA LYS A 328 -1.46 6.50 -10.97
C LYS A 328 -1.52 7.35 -9.70
N VAL A 329 -0.58 8.27 -9.62
CA VAL A 329 -0.54 9.35 -8.62
C VAL A 329 -1.07 10.62 -9.27
N GLY A 330 -2.08 11.25 -8.67
CA GLY A 330 -2.69 12.47 -9.21
C GLY A 330 -3.35 12.32 -10.60
N GLY A 331 -3.49 11.10 -11.11
CA GLY A 331 -4.08 10.79 -12.41
C GLY A 331 -3.14 10.86 -13.62
N PHE A 332 -1.92 11.39 -13.47
CA PHE A 332 -0.98 11.64 -14.58
C PHE A 332 0.39 10.98 -14.41
N LEU A 333 0.87 10.77 -13.18
CA LEU A 333 2.15 10.11 -12.94
C LEU A 333 1.94 8.62 -12.59
N PRO A 334 2.72 7.70 -13.18
CA PRO A 334 2.68 6.31 -12.76
C PRO A 334 3.30 6.18 -11.36
N LEU A 335 2.71 5.34 -10.52
CA LEU A 335 3.31 4.98 -9.23
C LEU A 335 4.48 4.03 -9.48
N SER A 336 5.71 4.55 -9.48
CA SER A 336 6.90 3.76 -9.83
C SER A 336 8.16 4.26 -9.12
N VAL A 337 9.17 3.40 -9.02
CA VAL A 337 10.50 3.77 -8.50
C VAL A 337 11.11 4.91 -9.33
N GLN A 338 10.84 4.97 -10.63
CA GLN A 338 11.29 6.08 -11.47
C GLN A 338 10.69 7.41 -11.03
N THR A 339 9.42 7.42 -10.66
CA THR A 339 8.74 8.59 -10.08
C THR A 339 9.35 8.99 -8.73
N ALA A 340 9.65 8.01 -7.85
CA ALA A 340 10.35 8.28 -6.59
C ALA A 340 11.72 8.92 -6.82
N LEU A 341 12.50 8.43 -7.79
CA LEU A 341 13.80 9.00 -8.15
C LEU A 341 13.68 10.43 -8.69
N GLN A 342 12.66 10.73 -9.51
CA GLN A 342 12.40 12.09 -10.00
C GLN A 342 12.06 13.04 -8.83
N ILE A 343 11.22 12.60 -7.90
CA ILE A 343 10.87 13.37 -6.69
C ILE A 343 12.13 13.59 -5.85
N THR A 344 12.94 12.56 -5.62
CA THR A 344 14.19 12.66 -4.86
C THR A 344 15.17 13.65 -5.51
N LYS A 345 15.31 13.65 -6.85
CA LYS A 345 16.13 14.64 -7.57
C LYS A 345 15.58 16.07 -7.39
N THR A 346 14.26 16.24 -7.42
CA THR A 346 13.63 17.55 -7.19
C THR A 346 13.89 18.03 -5.77
N ILE A 347 13.72 17.15 -4.77
CA ILE A 347 14.03 17.44 -3.36
C ILE A 347 15.49 17.85 -3.20
N TYR A 348 16.43 17.12 -3.81
CA TYR A 348 17.86 17.46 -3.79
C TYR A 348 18.15 18.83 -4.42
N GLY A 349 17.50 19.16 -5.54
CA GLY A 349 17.62 20.48 -6.17
C GLY A 349 17.11 21.61 -5.28
N ILE A 350 15.98 21.42 -4.60
CA ILE A 350 15.45 22.38 -3.63
C ILE A 350 16.40 22.52 -2.44
N PHE A 351 16.91 21.41 -1.92
CA PHE A 351 17.85 21.39 -0.79
C PHE A 351 19.16 22.15 -1.11
N THR A 352 19.73 21.93 -2.29
CA THR A 352 20.96 22.66 -2.72
C THR A 352 20.71 24.15 -2.89
N MET A 353 19.51 24.55 -3.33
CA MET A 353 19.11 25.94 -3.44
C MET A 353 18.97 26.59 -2.05
N MET A 354 18.38 25.84 -1.08
CA MET A 354 18.27 26.31 0.31
C MET A 354 19.66 26.50 0.97
N LEU A 355 20.61 25.57 0.74
CA LEU A 355 21.98 25.70 1.23
C LEU A 355 22.66 26.98 0.72
N ARG A 356 22.59 27.28 -0.57
CA ARG A 356 23.16 28.50 -1.15
C ARG A 356 22.54 29.76 -0.56
N PHE A 357 21.22 29.76 -0.38
CA PHE A 357 20.52 30.90 0.24
C PHE A 357 20.96 31.15 1.69
N LEU A 358 21.24 30.09 2.45
CA LEU A 358 21.77 30.23 3.83
C LEU A 358 23.21 30.73 3.83
N GLU A 359 24.05 30.26 2.91
CA GLU A 359 25.46 30.74 2.76
C GLU A 359 25.54 32.20 2.35
N GLU A 360 24.61 32.69 1.48
CA GLU A 360 24.60 34.10 1.04
C GLU A 360 24.10 35.07 2.15
N ASN A 361 23.43 34.56 3.19
CA ASN A 361 22.89 35.37 4.29
C ASN A 361 23.69 35.25 5.60
N GLN A 362 24.80 34.51 5.62
CA GLN A 362 25.80 34.48 6.69
C GLN A 362 26.95 35.42 6.35
#